data_9f30bacaee371e7818cb1198eac5971f
#
_entry.id   9f30bacaee371e7818cb1198eac5971f
#
_cell.length_a   1.000
_cell.length_b   1.000
_cell.length_c   1.000
_cell.angle_alpha   90.00
_cell.angle_beta   90.00
_cell.angle_gamma   90.00
#
_symmetry.space_group_name_H-M   'P 1'
#
loop_
_entity.id
_entity.type
_entity.pdbx_description
1 polymer ?
#
loop_
_entity_poly.entity_id
_entity_poly.type
_entity_poly.pdbx_seq_one_letter_code
_entity_poly.pdbx_strand_id
1 'polypeptide(L)'
;MTYSLVCGAAFVGSATFAENLSLYSFDESGAVLGMSNLTSGDENVAIGSDALQANTIGSQNTAIGQNSLYSNTSGSRNVAIGREALNNNITGTQNTGVGSDALKSNSSGNLNTALGESSLKLNTTGYENTAVGVYSLDSNTSGYRNTAVGVNSLSTNTTGSNITAIGVNALYANTTGYENTAVGKDSLLSNTTGYRNSALGNNVMRSNTSGYQNTAIGVGSLYSNTTGSNNTAQGYNALNANTTGAQNTAMGVGSLASNTTGSNNTAQGYNALNANTEGAQNTAFGEAALTANITGSNNTAIGRNALQSVTSGSQNTAIGLGAGSTNSQGNGNIFIGYMAGSQETGSNKLYIANSSTSTPLIYGDFEENSVTLNGDVHITGNLSTDKVVSSTGKSVMHFEETTGAVHIGQNSMVFYDSAGPIGNGKDIMASSAGNIQIGRQSTDVTSFVGEVNVPEPTKSTHAVTKQYSDTGTAMSMAMASALNSQHEGHHFGIAFGEFGGQTAMAIGLSFDFERGNFNFAVSDSDLMEEPAYSSGISWNF
;
A
#
# COMPACT_ATOMS: atom_id res chain seq x y z
N MET A 1 32.79 61.67 27.93
CA MET A 1 34.21 61.37 27.74
C MET A 1 34.41 61.01 26.27
N THR A 2 35.12 61.86 25.54
CA THR A 2 35.39 61.70 24.12
C THR A 2 36.56 60.75 23.97
N TYR A 3 36.32 59.55 23.43
CA TYR A 3 37.40 58.63 23.08
C TYR A 3 37.99 59.02 21.71
N SER A 4 39.25 59.40 21.70
CA SER A 4 40.01 59.68 20.46
C SER A 4 40.66 58.35 19.99
N LEU A 5 40.28 57.88 18.81
CA LEU A 5 40.93 56.76 18.14
C LEU A 5 42.30 57.21 17.62
N VAL A 6 43.39 56.79 18.29
CA VAL A 6 44.73 57.05 17.77
C VAL A 6 45.18 55.89 16.90
N CYS A 7 45.14 56.11 15.58
CA CYS A 7 45.71 55.19 14.61
C CYS A 7 47.21 55.48 14.52
N GLY A 8 48.06 54.73 15.24
CA GLY A 8 49.53 54.88 15.15
C GLY A 8 50.12 53.89 14.14
N ALA A 9 50.34 54.34 12.90
CA ALA A 9 51.17 53.60 11.92
C ALA A 9 52.62 53.93 12.17
N ALA A 10 53.44 53.01 12.68
CA ALA A 10 54.89 53.09 12.67
C ALA A 10 55.42 52.40 11.40
N PHE A 11 55.90 53.18 10.43
CA PHE A 11 56.65 52.68 9.26
C PHE A 11 58.10 52.50 9.62
N VAL A 12 58.67 51.30 9.52
CA VAL A 12 60.09 51.05 9.40
C VAL A 12 60.37 49.95 8.38
N GLY A 13 60.95 50.28 7.25
CA GLY A 13 61.87 49.49 6.42
C GLY A 13 61.26 48.36 5.57
N SER A 14 61.61 48.38 4.29
CA SER A 14 61.23 47.41 3.25
C SER A 14 61.51 45.95 3.59
N ALA A 15 60.47 45.23 3.96
CA ALA A 15 60.35 43.80 3.85
C ALA A 15 58.88 43.54 3.46
N THR A 16 58.62 42.52 2.64
CA THR A 16 57.27 42.09 2.21
C THR A 16 56.38 41.89 3.42
N PHE A 17 55.54 42.90 3.71
CA PHE A 17 54.61 42.83 4.84
C PHE A 17 53.42 41.97 4.46
N ALA A 18 53.26 40.84 5.14
CA ALA A 18 51.98 40.24 5.37
C ALA A 18 51.17 41.23 6.24
N GLU A 19 50.10 41.79 5.69
CA GLU A 19 49.32 42.83 6.36
C GLU A 19 48.44 42.19 7.46
N ASN A 20 48.95 42.16 8.69
CA ASN A 20 48.15 41.89 9.87
C ASN A 20 47.56 43.19 10.41
N LEU A 21 46.28 43.43 10.28
CA LEU A 21 45.62 44.56 10.93
C LEU A 21 45.30 44.19 12.40
N SER A 22 46.13 44.64 13.33
CA SER A 22 45.87 44.52 14.79
C SER A 22 45.21 45.80 15.27
N LEU A 23 43.90 45.75 15.54
CA LEU A 23 43.22 46.79 16.31
C LEU A 23 43.36 46.46 17.81
N TYR A 24 44.08 47.29 18.51
CA TYR A 24 44.29 47.13 19.95
C TYR A 24 43.02 47.43 20.72
N SER A 25 42.58 46.52 21.64
CA SER A 25 41.66 46.87 22.70
C SER A 25 42.47 47.27 23.94
N PHE A 26 41.94 48.22 24.70
CA PHE A 26 42.54 48.65 25.99
C PHE A 26 41.66 48.14 27.13
N ASP A 27 42.27 47.62 28.18
CA ASP A 27 41.52 47.35 29.44
C ASP A 27 41.23 48.68 30.17
N GLU A 28 40.53 48.58 31.31
CA GLU A 28 40.18 49.75 32.13
C GLU A 28 41.43 50.49 32.70
N SER A 29 42.60 49.87 32.65
CA SER A 29 43.88 50.45 33.02
C SER A 29 44.64 51.12 31.88
N GLY A 30 44.14 51.02 30.63
CA GLY A 30 44.82 51.49 29.42
C GLY A 30 45.91 50.55 28.90
N ALA A 31 45.97 49.31 29.40
CA ALA A 31 46.91 48.33 28.86
C ALA A 31 46.44 47.80 27.51
N VAL A 32 47.34 47.65 26.57
CA VAL A 32 47.11 47.11 25.22
C VAL A 32 46.85 45.62 25.31
N LEU A 33 45.62 45.20 25.03
CA LEU A 33 45.25 43.79 24.94
C LEU A 33 45.25 43.38 23.49
N GLY A 34 46.34 42.83 23.00
CA GLY A 34 46.49 42.46 21.60
C GLY A 34 47.31 41.19 21.38
N MET A 35 47.39 40.69 20.17
CA MET A 35 48.07 39.45 19.79
C MET A 35 49.52 39.42 20.28
N SER A 36 49.82 38.58 21.26
CA SER A 36 51.14 38.51 21.89
C SER A 36 52.08 37.46 21.29
N ASN A 37 51.56 36.51 20.46
CA ASN A 37 52.33 35.34 20.01
C ASN A 37 52.29 35.05 18.49
N LEU A 38 51.95 36.01 17.64
CA LEU A 38 52.04 35.82 16.17
C LEU A 38 53.51 35.62 15.76
N THR A 39 53.87 34.37 15.38
CA THR A 39 55.22 34.05 14.92
C THR A 39 55.31 34.03 13.39
N SER A 40 54.29 33.61 12.64
CA SER A 40 54.33 33.53 11.18
C SER A 40 52.97 33.53 10.45
N GLY A 41 51.85 33.69 11.12
CA GLY A 41 50.51 33.70 10.48
C GLY A 41 50.17 35.06 9.84
N ASP A 42 49.64 35.04 8.62
CA ASP A 42 49.36 36.24 7.81
C ASP A 42 47.84 36.54 7.71
N GLU A 43 47.49 37.78 7.41
CA GLU A 43 46.10 38.20 7.11
C GLU A 43 45.09 37.93 8.26
N ASN A 44 45.50 38.11 9.51
CA ASN A 44 44.63 37.94 10.67
C ASN A 44 44.04 39.27 11.16
N VAL A 45 42.78 39.25 11.61
CA VAL A 45 42.13 40.38 12.30
C VAL A 45 41.79 39.96 13.73
N ALA A 46 42.22 40.72 14.73
CA ALA A 46 41.91 40.48 16.14
C ALA A 46 41.41 41.76 16.83
N ILE A 47 40.20 41.74 17.36
CA ILE A 47 39.58 42.85 18.08
C ILE A 47 38.93 42.32 19.37
N GLY A 48 39.45 42.69 20.52
CA GLY A 48 38.94 42.29 21.83
C GLY A 48 40.03 41.74 22.74
N SER A 49 39.76 41.70 24.08
CA SER A 49 40.68 41.13 25.06
C SER A 49 40.97 39.67 24.71
N ASP A 50 42.23 39.33 24.63
CA ASP A 50 42.78 37.99 24.39
C ASP A 50 42.26 37.31 23.08
N ALA A 51 41.80 38.11 22.11
CA ALA A 51 41.47 37.62 20.78
C ALA A 51 42.71 37.08 20.05
N LEU A 52 42.69 35.85 19.50
CA LEU A 52 43.79 35.15 18.82
C LEU A 52 45.08 35.05 19.65
N GLN A 53 45.00 35.03 20.98
CA GLN A 53 46.17 35.15 21.86
C GLN A 53 47.22 34.06 21.63
N ALA A 54 46.84 32.81 21.40
CA ALA A 54 47.75 31.68 21.24
C ALA A 54 48.14 31.42 19.75
N ASN A 55 47.77 32.28 18.80
CA ASN A 55 47.97 31.98 17.37
C ASN A 55 49.48 32.04 17.04
N THR A 56 49.98 30.98 16.39
CA THR A 56 51.40 30.88 15.99
C THR A 56 51.58 30.96 14.48
N ILE A 57 50.93 30.06 13.73
CA ILE A 57 51.07 29.95 12.26
C ILE A 57 49.72 30.05 11.52
N GLY A 58 48.58 30.14 12.24
CA GLY A 58 47.25 30.27 11.63
C GLY A 58 47.09 31.58 10.86
N SER A 59 46.58 31.51 9.64
CA SER A 59 46.41 32.64 8.71
C SER A 59 44.94 32.86 8.33
N GLN A 60 44.61 34.07 7.91
CA GLN A 60 43.30 34.43 7.39
C GLN A 60 42.16 34.23 8.43
N ASN A 61 42.45 34.50 9.69
CA ASN A 61 41.44 34.41 10.75
C ASN A 61 40.88 35.80 11.10
N THR A 62 39.58 35.86 11.36
CA THR A 62 38.91 37.06 11.91
C THR A 62 38.38 36.73 13.30
N ALA A 63 38.88 37.37 14.34
CA ALA A 63 38.49 37.22 15.72
C ALA A 63 37.99 38.54 16.30
N ILE A 64 36.73 38.67 16.60
CA ILE A 64 36.09 39.88 17.16
C ILE A 64 35.30 39.52 18.42
N GLY A 65 35.79 39.92 19.56
CA GLY A 65 35.20 39.66 20.89
C GLY A 65 36.19 39.14 21.91
N GLN A 66 35.87 39.25 23.18
CA GLN A 66 36.71 38.76 24.28
C GLN A 66 36.90 37.23 24.12
N ASN A 67 38.16 36.78 24.18
CA ASN A 67 38.60 35.39 24.08
C ASN A 67 38.14 34.68 22.78
N SER A 68 37.84 35.43 21.71
CA SER A 68 37.56 34.83 20.42
C SER A 68 38.83 34.22 19.81
N LEU A 69 38.74 32.92 19.33
CA LEU A 69 39.89 32.13 18.84
C LEU A 69 41.10 32.12 19.81
N TYR A 70 40.85 32.19 21.10
CA TYR A 70 41.88 32.31 22.15
C TYR A 70 42.99 31.26 22.03
N SER A 71 42.62 29.97 21.89
CA SER A 71 43.54 28.83 21.89
C SER A 71 44.05 28.47 20.47
N ASN A 72 43.71 29.23 19.44
CA ASN A 72 44.09 28.88 18.07
C ASN A 72 45.62 28.90 17.92
N THR A 73 46.19 27.80 17.42
CA THR A 73 47.63 27.72 17.14
C THR A 73 47.94 27.74 15.66
N SER A 74 47.34 26.83 14.90
CA SER A 74 47.57 26.65 13.45
C SER A 74 46.33 26.70 12.59
N GLY A 75 45.13 26.79 13.19
CA GLY A 75 43.86 26.89 12.48
C GLY A 75 43.83 28.14 11.58
N SER A 76 43.31 28.01 10.37
CA SER A 76 43.28 29.07 9.37
C SER A 76 41.91 29.26 8.75
N ARG A 77 41.64 30.46 8.22
CA ARG A 77 40.37 30.80 7.55
C ARG A 77 39.15 30.67 8.47
N ASN A 78 39.31 31.00 9.75
CA ASN A 78 38.21 30.97 10.71
C ASN A 78 37.64 32.38 10.92
N VAL A 79 36.35 32.49 11.10
CA VAL A 79 35.65 33.72 11.49
C VAL A 79 35.00 33.48 12.85
N ALA A 80 35.42 34.22 13.87
CA ALA A 80 34.89 34.16 15.23
C ALA A 80 34.44 35.55 15.67
N ILE A 81 33.14 35.77 15.78
CA ILE A 81 32.54 37.04 16.20
C ILE A 81 31.63 36.81 17.41
N GLY A 82 32.05 37.29 18.55
CA GLY A 82 31.32 37.11 19.81
C GLY A 82 32.26 36.71 20.96
N ARG A 83 31.80 36.89 22.19
CA ARG A 83 32.52 36.45 23.38
C ARG A 83 32.74 34.95 23.34
N GLU A 84 34.00 34.52 23.48
CA GLU A 84 34.40 33.10 23.47
C GLU A 84 34.01 32.30 22.23
N ALA A 85 33.70 32.97 21.11
CA ALA A 85 33.49 32.29 19.84
C ALA A 85 34.75 31.57 19.39
N LEU A 86 34.70 30.26 19.04
CA LEU A 86 35.82 29.39 18.67
C LEU A 86 36.98 29.42 19.70
N ASN A 87 36.69 29.66 20.97
CA ASN A 87 37.67 29.84 22.02
C ASN A 87 38.74 28.74 22.05
N ASN A 88 38.33 27.47 22.05
CA ASN A 88 39.22 26.32 22.16
C ASN A 88 39.69 25.76 20.82
N ASN A 89 39.50 26.50 19.71
CA ASN A 89 39.99 26.04 18.41
C ASN A 89 41.52 25.96 18.45
N ILE A 90 42.09 24.81 18.15
CA ILE A 90 43.54 24.61 18.14
C ILE A 90 44.04 24.55 16.70
N THR A 91 43.49 23.61 15.91
CA THR A 91 43.91 23.32 14.55
C THR A 91 42.78 23.42 13.52
N GLY A 92 41.53 23.60 13.97
CA GLY A 92 40.33 23.64 13.11
C GLY A 92 40.42 24.76 12.07
N THR A 93 40.01 24.48 10.85
CA THR A 93 40.09 25.39 9.69
C THR A 93 38.71 25.64 9.06
N GLN A 94 38.57 26.83 8.44
CA GLN A 94 37.36 27.15 7.68
C GLN A 94 36.08 27.11 8.51
N ASN A 95 36.13 27.48 9.79
CA ASN A 95 34.97 27.56 10.64
C ASN A 95 34.46 29.00 10.73
N THR A 96 33.13 29.16 10.79
CA THR A 96 32.47 30.44 11.05
C THR A 96 31.66 30.34 12.31
N GLY A 97 32.03 31.04 13.38
CA GLY A 97 31.34 31.16 14.65
C GLY A 97 30.89 32.58 14.91
N VAL A 98 29.61 32.87 14.88
CA VAL A 98 29.04 34.20 15.16
C VAL A 98 28.01 34.10 16.28
N GLY A 99 28.30 34.64 17.43
CA GLY A 99 27.48 34.57 18.64
C GLY A 99 28.34 34.29 19.87
N SER A 100 27.87 34.63 21.09
CA SER A 100 28.53 34.24 22.32
C SER A 100 28.60 32.71 22.42
N ASP A 101 29.79 32.18 22.79
CA ASP A 101 30.05 30.75 22.92
C ASP A 101 29.86 29.90 21.61
N ALA A 102 29.66 30.52 20.45
CA ALA A 102 29.55 29.79 19.19
C ALA A 102 30.82 28.98 18.89
N LEU A 103 30.72 27.66 18.63
CA LEU A 103 31.86 26.74 18.42
C LEU A 103 32.92 26.77 19.53
N LYS A 104 32.53 27.12 20.75
CA LYS A 104 33.47 27.37 21.86
C LYS A 104 34.47 26.24 22.06
N SER A 105 34.04 25.01 22.07
CA SER A 105 34.85 23.83 22.37
C SER A 105 35.50 23.18 21.16
N ASN A 106 35.35 23.77 19.96
CA ASN A 106 35.94 23.21 18.74
C ASN A 106 37.46 23.11 18.89
N SER A 107 38.01 21.91 18.80
CA SER A 107 39.47 21.73 18.88
C SER A 107 40.12 21.56 17.50
N SER A 108 39.56 20.67 16.69
CA SER A 108 40.09 20.34 15.35
C SER A 108 39.00 20.19 14.27
N GLY A 109 37.72 20.42 14.61
CA GLY A 109 36.63 20.39 13.63
C GLY A 109 36.81 21.46 12.55
N ASN A 110 36.44 21.11 11.32
CA ASN A 110 36.64 21.96 10.14
C ASN A 110 35.33 22.22 9.41
N LEU A 111 35.24 23.26 8.63
CA LEU A 111 34.13 23.56 7.74
C LEU A 111 32.78 23.68 8.47
N ASN A 112 32.78 24.12 9.75
CA ASN A 112 31.58 24.33 10.52
C ASN A 112 31.08 25.77 10.42
N THR A 113 29.79 25.97 10.33
CA THR A 113 29.13 27.28 10.40
C THR A 113 28.20 27.31 11.59
N ALA A 114 28.44 28.20 12.54
CA ALA A 114 27.62 28.41 13.73
C ALA A 114 27.20 29.89 13.83
N LEU A 115 25.88 30.13 13.76
CA LEU A 115 25.32 31.47 13.86
C LEU A 115 24.25 31.49 14.95
N GLY A 116 24.55 32.05 16.08
CA GLY A 116 23.69 32.15 17.26
C GLY A 116 24.44 31.88 18.55
N GLU A 117 23.88 32.35 19.67
CA GLU A 117 24.42 32.05 21.00
C GLU A 117 24.47 30.55 21.24
N SER A 118 25.64 30.05 21.69
CA SER A 118 25.87 28.63 22.00
C SER A 118 25.58 27.65 20.84
N SER A 119 25.59 28.12 19.61
CA SER A 119 25.49 27.22 18.46
C SER A 119 26.77 26.40 18.31
N LEU A 120 26.65 25.05 18.16
CA LEU A 120 27.78 24.10 18.11
C LEU A 120 28.76 24.24 19.30
N LYS A 121 28.30 24.68 20.45
CA LYS A 121 29.16 25.04 21.59
C LYS A 121 30.12 23.94 21.99
N LEU A 122 29.64 22.69 22.13
CA LEU A 122 30.44 21.55 22.61
C LEU A 122 31.11 20.76 21.48
N ASN A 123 31.05 21.24 20.23
CA ASN A 123 31.72 20.56 19.13
C ASN A 123 33.23 20.45 19.38
N THR A 124 33.79 19.26 19.24
CA THR A 124 35.24 19.04 19.42
C THR A 124 35.92 18.73 18.09
N THR A 125 35.50 17.67 17.42
CA THR A 125 36.08 17.16 16.18
C THR A 125 35.09 17.10 15.00
N GLY A 126 33.80 17.36 15.27
CA GLY A 126 32.77 17.38 14.24
C GLY A 126 33.07 18.36 13.12
N TYR A 127 32.72 18.00 11.88
CA TYR A 127 33.08 18.78 10.69
C TYR A 127 31.88 18.88 9.71
N GLU A 128 31.95 19.87 8.83
CA GLU A 128 30.93 20.11 7.84
C GLU A 128 29.50 20.29 8.46
N ASN A 129 29.39 20.90 9.64
CA ASN A 129 28.13 21.18 10.29
C ASN A 129 27.67 22.61 10.05
N THR A 130 26.38 22.83 9.86
CA THR A 130 25.75 24.15 9.80
C THR A 130 24.73 24.28 10.92
N ALA A 131 24.92 25.20 11.85
CA ALA A 131 24.05 25.50 12.95
C ALA A 131 23.64 26.97 12.96
N VAL A 132 22.36 27.24 12.76
CA VAL A 132 21.80 28.61 12.74
C VAL A 132 20.65 28.69 13.76
N GLY A 133 20.84 29.42 14.82
CA GLY A 133 19.89 29.59 15.92
C GLY A 133 20.52 29.40 17.28
N VAL A 134 19.90 29.96 18.29
CA VAL A 134 20.34 29.81 19.68
C VAL A 134 20.25 28.34 20.10
N TYR A 135 21.32 27.79 20.69
CA TYR A 135 21.48 26.39 21.11
C TYR A 135 21.29 25.36 19.98
N SER A 136 21.45 25.74 18.72
CA SER A 136 21.44 24.78 17.62
C SER A 136 22.72 23.93 17.64
N LEU A 137 22.57 22.57 17.57
CA LEU A 137 23.69 21.61 17.70
C LEU A 137 24.58 21.83 18.94
N ASP A 138 24.05 22.39 20.01
CA ASP A 138 24.82 22.80 21.19
C ASP A 138 25.72 21.69 21.73
N SER A 139 25.21 20.48 21.89
CA SER A 139 25.90 19.33 22.51
C SER A 139 26.70 18.47 21.52
N ASN A 140 26.78 18.83 20.24
CA ASN A 140 27.52 18.03 19.27
C ASN A 140 28.98 17.90 19.67
N THR A 141 29.51 16.68 19.65
CA THR A 141 30.94 16.44 19.94
C THR A 141 31.73 16.08 18.69
N SER A 142 31.32 15.02 18.00
CA SER A 142 31.98 14.49 16.81
C SER A 142 31.06 14.25 15.61
N GLY A 143 29.76 14.52 15.76
CA GLY A 143 28.79 14.42 14.65
C GLY A 143 29.20 15.35 13.48
N TYR A 144 28.97 14.91 12.26
CA TYR A 144 29.41 15.60 11.04
C TYR A 144 28.30 15.67 9.98
N ARG A 145 28.42 16.64 9.06
CA ARG A 145 27.45 16.86 7.96
C ARG A 145 26.04 17.07 8.44
N ASN A 146 25.87 17.79 9.54
CA ASN A 146 24.56 18.10 10.08
C ASN A 146 24.18 19.54 9.72
N THR A 147 22.93 19.75 9.37
CA THR A 147 22.30 21.05 9.17
C THR A 147 21.23 21.26 10.20
N ALA A 148 21.40 22.23 11.10
CA ALA A 148 20.46 22.60 12.14
C ALA A 148 20.08 24.07 12.01
N VAL A 149 18.83 24.37 11.70
CA VAL A 149 18.32 25.74 11.56
C VAL A 149 17.10 25.94 12.44
N GLY A 150 17.20 26.77 13.43
CA GLY A 150 16.15 27.06 14.42
C GLY A 150 16.65 26.99 15.85
N VAL A 151 15.93 27.64 16.75
CA VAL A 151 16.22 27.58 18.21
C VAL A 151 16.11 26.14 18.69
N ASN A 152 17.14 25.66 19.41
CA ASN A 152 17.23 24.29 19.93
C ASN A 152 17.16 23.19 18.86
N SER A 153 17.36 23.48 17.59
CA SER A 153 17.39 22.43 16.58
C SER A 153 18.62 21.54 16.80
N LEU A 154 18.37 20.20 16.89
CA LEU A 154 19.42 19.19 17.08
C LEU A 154 20.30 19.41 18.34
N SER A 155 19.73 20.06 19.37
CA SER A 155 20.48 20.59 20.51
C SER A 155 21.27 19.53 21.28
N THR A 156 20.72 18.34 21.51
CA THR A 156 21.37 17.29 22.31
C THR A 156 22.16 16.27 21.48
N ASN A 157 22.32 16.49 20.18
CA ASN A 157 23.10 15.60 19.33
C ASN A 157 24.55 15.48 19.83
N THR A 158 25.06 14.26 19.92
CA THR A 158 26.47 14.04 20.32
C THR A 158 27.32 13.55 19.14
N THR A 159 26.92 12.44 18.52
CA THR A 159 27.68 11.78 17.45
C THR A 159 26.87 11.53 16.17
N GLY A 160 25.56 11.82 16.19
CA GLY A 160 24.69 11.65 15.02
C GLY A 160 25.17 12.49 13.83
N SER A 161 25.06 11.94 12.62
CA SER A 161 25.64 12.55 11.42
C SER A 161 24.69 12.46 10.21
N ASN A 162 24.92 13.28 9.19
CA ASN A 162 24.10 13.38 7.99
C ASN A 162 22.63 13.74 8.29
N ILE A 163 22.41 14.69 9.20
CA ILE A 163 21.09 15.08 9.69
C ILE A 163 20.73 16.47 9.14
N THR A 164 19.45 16.61 8.76
CA THR A 164 18.85 17.91 8.45
C THR A 164 17.73 18.20 9.45
N ALA A 165 17.88 19.22 10.28
CA ALA A 165 16.91 19.65 11.28
C ALA A 165 16.58 21.15 11.06
N ILE A 166 15.40 21.46 10.54
CA ILE A 166 14.95 22.82 10.26
C ILE A 166 13.65 23.10 10.99
N GLY A 167 13.68 23.97 11.97
CA GLY A 167 12.55 24.36 12.80
C GLY A 167 12.90 24.42 14.28
N VAL A 168 12.11 25.15 15.06
CA VAL A 168 12.28 25.20 16.52
C VAL A 168 12.09 23.80 17.09
N ASN A 169 13.07 23.35 17.90
CA ASN A 169 13.13 22.03 18.53
C ASN A 169 13.11 20.84 17.54
N ALA A 170 13.40 21.03 16.26
CA ALA A 170 13.52 19.91 15.33
C ALA A 170 14.67 19.00 15.78
N LEU A 171 14.38 17.67 15.96
CA LEU A 171 15.33 16.66 16.45
C LEU A 171 16.02 17.05 17.78
N TYR A 172 15.32 17.78 18.65
CA TYR A 172 15.89 18.30 19.89
C TYR A 172 16.61 17.23 20.72
N ALA A 173 15.99 16.07 20.95
CA ALA A 173 16.50 15.01 21.82
C ALA A 173 17.44 14.01 21.11
N ASN A 174 17.80 14.22 19.86
CA ASN A 174 18.66 13.30 19.13
C ASN A 174 20.04 13.20 19.81
N THR A 175 20.53 11.98 20.01
CA THR A 175 21.87 11.74 20.57
C THR A 175 22.81 11.12 19.55
N THR A 176 22.46 9.95 19.03
CA THR A 176 23.28 9.17 18.10
C THR A 176 22.55 8.80 16.80
N GLY A 177 21.25 9.12 16.69
CA GLY A 177 20.48 8.90 15.47
C GLY A 177 21.12 9.61 14.28
N TYR A 178 21.10 8.99 13.10
CA TYR A 178 21.80 9.47 11.91
C TYR A 178 20.89 9.39 10.66
N GLU A 179 21.27 10.12 9.62
CA GLU A 179 20.52 10.13 8.34
C GLU A 179 19.03 10.50 8.52
N ASN A 180 18.72 11.40 9.46
CA ASN A 180 17.36 11.89 9.70
C ASN A 180 17.15 13.24 9.01
N THR A 181 15.95 13.44 8.47
CA THR A 181 15.48 14.74 7.96
C THR A 181 14.25 15.16 8.76
N ALA A 182 14.31 16.30 9.44
CA ALA A 182 13.21 16.87 10.19
C ALA A 182 13.01 18.34 9.78
N VAL A 183 11.89 18.64 9.17
CA VAL A 183 11.53 20.00 8.76
C VAL A 183 10.18 20.38 9.36
N GLY A 184 10.20 21.33 10.27
CA GLY A 184 9.02 21.81 10.99
C GLY A 184 9.23 21.88 12.49
N LYS A 185 8.45 22.72 13.16
CA LYS A 185 8.49 22.86 14.61
C LYS A 185 8.18 21.52 15.29
N ASP A 186 8.99 21.13 16.30
CA ASP A 186 8.85 19.92 17.09
C ASP A 186 8.81 18.61 16.25
N SER A 187 9.31 18.62 15.02
CA SER A 187 9.44 17.40 14.21
C SER A 187 10.55 16.50 14.77
N LEU A 188 10.27 15.20 14.96
CA LEU A 188 11.18 14.23 15.57
C LEU A 188 11.74 14.71 16.93
N LEU A 189 10.95 15.48 17.70
CA LEU A 189 11.38 16.12 18.94
C LEU A 189 12.08 15.16 19.91
N SER A 190 11.51 13.98 20.15
CA SER A 190 11.95 13.01 21.15
C SER A 190 12.88 11.93 20.57
N ASN A 191 13.27 12.03 19.30
CA ASN A 191 14.15 11.03 18.68
C ASN A 191 15.49 10.97 19.42
N THR A 192 15.91 9.79 19.85
CA THR A 192 17.21 9.61 20.51
C THR A 192 18.20 8.88 19.63
N THR A 193 17.84 7.67 19.19
CA THR A 193 18.68 6.77 18.39
C THR A 193 18.08 6.37 17.05
N GLY A 194 16.83 6.75 16.79
CA GLY A 194 16.15 6.48 15.51
C GLY A 194 16.92 7.07 14.33
N TYR A 195 16.96 6.37 13.22
CA TYR A 195 17.76 6.73 12.05
C TYR A 195 16.97 6.56 10.72
N ARG A 196 17.42 7.26 9.67
CA ARG A 196 16.79 7.21 8.34
C ARG A 196 15.31 7.59 8.35
N ASN A 197 14.91 8.50 9.23
CA ASN A 197 13.56 9.01 9.27
C ASN A 197 13.45 10.32 8.46
N SER A 198 12.36 10.49 7.73
CA SER A 198 12.02 11.71 6.99
C SER A 198 10.73 12.31 7.54
N ALA A 199 10.79 13.46 8.17
CA ALA A 199 9.69 14.15 8.83
C ALA A 199 9.50 15.56 8.23
N LEU A 200 8.35 15.84 7.63
CA LEU A 200 8.02 17.15 7.07
C LEU A 200 6.67 17.64 7.56
N GLY A 201 6.66 18.67 8.39
CA GLY A 201 5.48 19.30 8.98
C GLY A 201 5.63 19.55 10.49
N ASN A 202 4.65 20.21 11.09
CA ASN A 202 4.63 20.49 12.53
C ASN A 202 4.25 19.24 13.32
N ASN A 203 4.98 18.94 14.41
CA ASN A 203 4.73 17.79 15.30
C ASN A 203 4.76 16.42 14.58
N VAL A 204 5.49 16.28 13.50
CA VAL A 204 5.65 15.01 12.78
C VAL A 204 6.57 14.10 13.57
N MET A 205 6.17 12.84 13.78
CA MET A 205 6.94 11.85 14.56
C MET A 205 7.45 12.40 15.90
N ARG A 206 6.64 13.24 16.56
CA ARG A 206 7.10 13.99 17.72
C ARG A 206 7.62 13.10 18.85
N SER A 207 6.99 11.94 19.08
CA SER A 207 7.31 11.02 20.18
C SER A 207 8.28 9.91 19.77
N ASN A 208 8.78 9.88 18.54
CA ASN A 208 9.70 8.85 18.09
C ASN A 208 10.95 8.82 18.96
N THR A 209 11.35 7.63 19.42
CA THR A 209 12.57 7.47 20.24
C THR A 209 13.64 6.71 19.48
N SER A 210 13.34 5.50 19.01
CA SER A 210 14.26 4.61 18.30
C SER A 210 13.71 4.04 17.00
N GLY A 211 12.46 4.36 16.64
CA GLY A 211 11.87 3.98 15.35
C GLY A 211 12.72 4.48 14.17
N TYR A 212 12.86 3.68 13.14
CA TYR A 212 13.75 3.95 12.01
C TYR A 212 13.07 3.71 10.64
N GLN A 213 13.65 4.31 9.60
CA GLN A 213 13.15 4.16 8.22
C GLN A 213 11.67 4.55 8.06
N ASN A 214 11.22 5.56 8.80
CA ASN A 214 9.87 6.08 8.67
C ASN A 214 9.86 7.33 7.77
N THR A 215 8.84 7.46 6.95
CA THR A 215 8.55 8.68 6.16
C THR A 215 7.22 9.25 6.60
N ALA A 216 7.21 10.47 7.10
CA ALA A 216 5.99 11.13 7.54
C ALA A 216 5.90 12.57 7.01
N ILE A 217 4.81 12.89 6.34
CA ILE A 217 4.53 14.21 5.73
C ILE A 217 3.14 14.66 6.14
N GLY A 218 3.03 15.83 6.74
CA GLY A 218 1.77 16.41 7.20
C GLY A 218 1.71 16.59 8.71
N VAL A 219 1.01 17.62 9.15
CA VAL A 219 0.88 17.96 10.59
C VAL A 219 0.37 16.77 11.39
N GLY A 220 1.07 16.38 12.46
CA GLY A 220 0.69 15.30 13.35
C GLY A 220 0.79 13.88 12.76
N SER A 221 1.39 13.71 11.58
CA SER A 221 1.63 12.38 11.02
C SER A 221 2.65 11.61 11.88
N LEU A 222 2.33 10.32 12.20
CA LEU A 222 3.13 9.47 13.09
C LEU A 222 3.47 10.13 14.45
N TYR A 223 2.59 11.00 14.94
CA TYR A 223 2.86 11.82 16.14
C TYR A 223 3.31 11.01 17.34
N SER A 224 2.60 9.93 17.67
CA SER A 224 2.82 9.09 18.87
C SER A 224 3.82 7.95 18.65
N ASN A 225 4.39 7.80 17.46
CA ASN A 225 5.32 6.71 17.18
C ASN A 225 6.48 6.71 18.17
N THR A 226 6.79 5.55 18.73
CA THR A 226 7.93 5.39 19.66
C THR A 226 9.03 4.55 19.05
N THR A 227 8.74 3.31 18.70
CA THR A 227 9.69 2.34 18.14
C THR A 227 9.27 1.76 16.80
N GLY A 228 8.05 2.07 16.32
CA GLY A 228 7.54 1.61 15.03
C GLY A 228 8.45 2.03 13.88
N SER A 229 8.68 1.12 12.93
CA SER A 229 9.67 1.31 11.87
C SER A 229 9.11 0.94 10.50
N ASN A 230 9.73 1.46 9.43
CA ASN A 230 9.31 1.20 8.06
C ASN A 230 7.87 1.66 7.75
N ASN A 231 7.41 2.72 8.41
CA ASN A 231 6.08 3.28 8.16
C ASN A 231 6.16 4.45 7.17
N THR A 232 5.16 4.55 6.30
CA THR A 232 4.93 5.72 5.45
C THR A 232 3.61 6.36 5.83
N ALA A 233 3.64 7.62 6.26
CA ALA A 233 2.47 8.39 6.64
C ALA A 233 2.42 9.72 5.86
N GLN A 234 1.43 9.90 5.01
CA GLN A 234 1.24 11.14 4.23
C GLN A 234 -0.17 11.69 4.41
N GLY A 235 -0.30 12.77 5.13
CA GLY A 235 -1.57 13.44 5.39
C GLY A 235 -1.65 13.97 6.82
N TYR A 236 -2.59 14.88 7.05
CA TYR A 236 -2.91 15.38 8.40
C TYR A 236 -3.36 14.21 9.28
N ASN A 237 -2.69 14.00 10.42
CA ASN A 237 -2.92 12.90 11.37
C ASN A 237 -2.89 11.49 10.75
N ALA A 238 -2.19 11.25 9.67
CA ALA A 238 -1.95 9.90 9.18
C ALA A 238 -1.08 9.12 10.18
N LEU A 239 -1.51 7.91 10.59
CA LEU A 239 -0.83 7.07 11.62
C LEU A 239 -0.56 7.80 12.94
N ASN A 240 -1.42 8.75 13.31
CA ASN A 240 -1.17 9.65 14.45
C ASN A 240 -0.91 8.91 15.77
N ALA A 241 -1.72 7.89 16.11
CA ALA A 241 -1.63 7.15 17.37
C ALA A 241 -0.65 5.96 17.32
N ASN A 242 0.02 5.71 16.20
CA ASN A 242 0.93 4.57 16.09
C ASN A 242 2.02 4.63 17.15
N THR A 243 2.25 3.52 17.86
CA THR A 243 3.32 3.42 18.88
C THR A 243 4.44 2.50 18.44
N THR A 244 4.12 1.23 18.19
CA THR A 244 5.08 0.17 17.82
C THR A 244 4.76 -0.50 16.49
N GLY A 245 3.59 -0.21 15.89
CA GLY A 245 3.18 -0.75 14.60
C GLY A 245 4.23 -0.45 13.51
N ALA A 246 4.52 -1.44 12.68
CA ALA A 246 5.57 -1.35 11.66
C ALA A 246 5.05 -1.71 10.27
N GLN A 247 5.77 -1.26 9.23
CA GLN A 247 5.46 -1.60 7.84
C GLN A 247 4.05 -1.17 7.40
N ASN A 248 3.55 -0.05 7.93
CA ASN A 248 2.27 0.51 7.55
C ASN A 248 2.45 1.61 6.50
N THR A 249 1.54 1.66 5.54
CA THR A 249 1.42 2.75 4.57
C THR A 249 0.09 3.45 4.76
N ALA A 250 0.10 4.71 5.13
CA ALA A 250 -1.08 5.54 5.33
C ALA A 250 -1.00 6.80 4.45
N MET A 251 -1.87 6.93 3.46
CA MET A 251 -1.92 8.07 2.55
C MET A 251 -3.33 8.68 2.55
N GLY A 252 -3.47 9.84 3.14
CA GLY A 252 -4.73 10.56 3.29
C GLY A 252 -4.93 11.12 4.69
N VAL A 253 -5.78 12.12 4.80
CA VAL A 253 -6.16 12.72 6.10
C VAL A 253 -6.82 11.66 6.96
N GLY A 254 -6.33 11.44 8.17
CA GLY A 254 -6.88 10.50 9.13
C GLY A 254 -6.74 9.02 8.75
N SER A 255 -5.96 8.68 7.74
CA SER A 255 -5.70 7.27 7.39
C SER A 255 -4.91 6.59 8.52
N LEU A 256 -5.38 5.40 8.98
CA LEU A 256 -4.80 4.66 10.12
C LEU A 256 -4.59 5.51 11.38
N ALA A 257 -5.42 6.53 11.60
CA ALA A 257 -5.16 7.51 12.66
C ALA A 257 -5.09 6.91 14.06
N SER A 258 -5.88 5.89 14.36
CA SER A 258 -5.95 5.24 15.67
C SER A 258 -5.03 4.02 15.80
N ASN A 259 -4.26 3.65 14.76
CA ASN A 259 -3.39 2.48 14.81
C ASN A 259 -2.40 2.60 15.96
N THR A 260 -2.26 1.56 16.78
CA THR A 260 -1.29 1.51 17.88
C THR A 260 -0.17 0.51 17.62
N THR A 261 -0.52 -0.75 17.43
CA THR A 261 0.42 -1.87 17.24
C THR A 261 0.23 -2.63 15.94
N GLY A 262 -0.88 -2.39 15.23
CA GLY A 262 -1.18 -3.01 13.95
C GLY A 262 -0.06 -2.78 12.93
N SER A 263 0.30 -3.83 12.19
CA SER A 263 1.43 -3.81 11.25
C SER A 263 1.04 -4.34 9.87
N ASN A 264 1.84 -3.98 8.86
CA ASN A 264 1.61 -4.41 7.47
C ASN A 264 0.27 -3.94 6.89
N ASN A 265 -0.26 -2.81 7.34
CA ASN A 265 -1.49 -2.25 6.80
C ASN A 265 -1.20 -1.23 5.69
N THR A 266 -2.02 -1.25 4.66
CA THR A 266 -2.02 -0.23 3.60
C THR A 266 -3.37 0.49 3.60
N ALA A 267 -3.37 1.78 3.87
CA ALA A 267 -4.54 2.64 3.88
C ALA A 267 -4.34 3.85 2.95
N GLN A 268 -5.13 3.94 1.91
CA GLN A 268 -5.08 5.07 0.98
C GLN A 268 -6.49 5.67 0.80
N GLY A 269 -6.70 6.85 1.32
CA GLY A 269 -7.96 7.57 1.27
C GLY A 269 -8.25 8.32 2.56
N TYR A 270 -9.18 9.27 2.50
CA TYR A 270 -9.70 9.98 3.67
C TYR A 270 -10.31 8.98 4.66
N ASN A 271 -9.82 8.95 5.91
CA ASN A 271 -10.26 8.04 6.97
C ASN A 271 -10.22 6.54 6.61
N ALA A 272 -9.42 6.10 5.66
CA ALA A 272 -9.20 4.68 5.41
C ALA A 272 -8.54 4.03 6.64
N LEU A 273 -9.11 2.90 7.15
CA LEU A 273 -8.66 2.20 8.37
C LEU A 273 -8.53 3.10 9.60
N ASN A 274 -9.34 4.16 9.70
CA ASN A 274 -9.17 5.19 10.73
C ASN A 274 -9.20 4.65 12.16
N ALA A 275 -10.13 3.73 12.49
CA ALA A 275 -10.31 3.20 13.84
C ALA A 275 -9.39 2.00 14.15
N ASN A 276 -8.58 1.53 13.20
CA ASN A 276 -7.71 0.37 13.42
C ASN A 276 -6.78 0.60 14.62
N THR A 277 -6.71 -0.36 15.54
CA THR A 277 -5.77 -0.32 16.68
C THR A 277 -4.70 -1.39 16.56
N GLU A 278 -5.10 -2.65 16.44
CA GLU A 278 -4.25 -3.84 16.47
C GLU A 278 -4.32 -4.66 15.16
N GLY A 279 -5.38 -4.45 14.35
CA GLY A 279 -5.57 -5.17 13.09
C GLY A 279 -4.35 -5.07 12.18
N ALA A 280 -3.96 -6.19 11.56
CA ALA A 280 -2.77 -6.29 10.74
C ALA A 280 -3.07 -6.84 9.33
N GLN A 281 -2.18 -6.56 8.38
CA GLN A 281 -2.25 -7.08 7.02
C GLN A 281 -3.55 -6.69 6.30
N ASN A 282 -4.09 -5.50 6.59
CA ASN A 282 -5.27 -4.97 5.92
C ASN A 282 -4.88 -4.05 4.75
N THR A 283 -5.62 -4.12 3.67
CA THR A 283 -5.52 -3.21 2.53
C THR A 283 -6.83 -2.44 2.39
N ALA A 284 -6.79 -1.13 2.53
CA ALA A 284 -7.93 -0.23 2.39
C ALA A 284 -7.62 0.86 1.35
N PHE A 285 -8.31 0.84 0.24
CA PHE A 285 -8.15 1.80 -0.85
C PHE A 285 -9.49 2.49 -1.15
N GLY A 286 -9.65 3.72 -0.72
CA GLY A 286 -10.86 4.52 -0.88
C GLY A 286 -11.22 5.29 0.38
N GLU A 287 -12.03 6.34 0.23
CA GLU A 287 -12.60 7.09 1.35
C GLU A 287 -13.37 6.16 2.28
N ALA A 288 -13.07 6.19 3.57
CA ALA A 288 -13.71 5.40 4.62
C ALA A 288 -13.72 3.86 4.38
N ALA A 289 -12.83 3.34 3.53
CA ALA A 289 -12.64 1.89 3.42
C ALA A 289 -12.13 1.34 4.75
N LEU A 290 -12.78 0.27 5.29
CA LEU A 290 -12.45 -0.34 6.59
C LEU A 290 -12.40 0.66 7.76
N THR A 291 -13.16 1.75 7.70
CA THR A 291 -13.01 2.86 8.67
C THR A 291 -13.27 2.46 10.12
N ALA A 292 -14.17 1.49 10.38
CA ALA A 292 -14.51 1.02 11.72
C ALA A 292 -13.65 -0.16 12.22
N ASN A 293 -12.73 -0.67 11.40
CA ASN A 293 -11.91 -1.82 11.79
C ASN A 293 -11.09 -1.51 13.06
N ILE A 294 -11.17 -2.38 14.06
CA ILE A 294 -10.42 -2.25 15.31
C ILE A 294 -9.30 -3.30 15.36
N THR A 295 -9.67 -4.58 15.25
CA THR A 295 -8.77 -5.73 15.41
C THR A 295 -8.77 -6.69 14.21
N GLY A 296 -9.71 -6.54 13.26
CA GLY A 296 -9.79 -7.38 12.07
C GLY A 296 -8.51 -7.35 11.25
N SER A 297 -8.13 -8.51 10.71
CA SER A 297 -6.86 -8.68 9.99
C SER A 297 -7.07 -9.37 8.63
N ASN A 298 -6.10 -9.21 7.71
CA ASN A 298 -6.13 -9.82 6.39
C ASN A 298 -7.35 -9.41 5.54
N ASN A 299 -7.88 -8.21 5.73
CA ASN A 299 -8.98 -7.70 4.93
C ASN A 299 -8.48 -6.88 3.74
N THR A 300 -9.14 -7.02 2.60
CA THR A 300 -8.94 -6.20 1.40
C THR A 300 -10.21 -5.44 1.08
N ALA A 301 -10.17 -4.12 1.16
CA ALA A 301 -11.29 -3.24 0.86
C ALA A 301 -10.88 -2.20 -0.20
N ILE A 302 -11.43 -2.30 -1.39
CA ILE A 302 -11.15 -1.39 -2.51
C ILE A 302 -12.46 -0.72 -2.94
N GLY A 303 -12.58 0.56 -2.68
CA GLY A 303 -13.76 1.37 -2.97
C GLY A 303 -14.19 2.20 -1.77
N ARG A 304 -14.89 3.31 -2.03
CA ARG A 304 -15.45 4.16 -0.97
C ARG A 304 -16.41 3.33 -0.10
N ASN A 305 -16.27 3.39 1.21
CA ASN A 305 -17.09 2.67 2.19
C ASN A 305 -17.06 1.12 2.04
N ALA A 306 -16.10 0.54 1.33
CA ALA A 306 -15.94 -0.91 1.29
C ALA A 306 -15.59 -1.43 2.69
N LEU A 307 -16.30 -2.45 3.19
CA LEU A 307 -16.16 -3.02 4.55
C LEU A 307 -16.22 -1.96 5.67
N GLN A 308 -17.00 -0.90 5.48
CA GLN A 308 -17.01 0.27 6.36
C GLN A 308 -17.29 -0.07 7.82
N SER A 309 -18.19 -1.02 8.10
CA SER A 309 -18.65 -1.36 9.45
C SER A 309 -17.88 -2.54 10.08
N VAL A 310 -16.93 -3.14 9.37
CA VAL A 310 -16.10 -4.23 9.94
C VAL A 310 -15.37 -3.71 11.17
N THR A 311 -15.51 -4.38 12.30
CA THR A 311 -14.84 -4.08 13.56
C THR A 311 -13.75 -5.10 13.91
N SER A 312 -14.07 -6.39 13.83
CA SER A 312 -13.17 -7.51 14.15
C SER A 312 -13.15 -8.62 13.09
N GLY A 313 -14.01 -8.54 12.06
CA GLY A 313 -14.02 -9.49 10.95
C GLY A 313 -12.69 -9.54 10.21
N SER A 314 -12.28 -10.75 9.81
CA SER A 314 -10.98 -10.99 9.17
C SER A 314 -11.12 -11.76 7.86
N GLN A 315 -10.08 -11.70 7.01
CA GLN A 315 -10.01 -12.46 5.75
C GLN A 315 -11.13 -12.11 4.76
N ASN A 316 -11.66 -10.89 4.81
CA ASN A 316 -12.69 -10.43 3.88
C ASN A 316 -12.06 -9.71 2.68
N THR A 317 -12.63 -9.92 1.51
CA THR A 317 -12.30 -9.20 0.28
C THR A 317 -13.53 -8.46 -0.23
N ALA A 318 -13.45 -7.14 -0.33
CA ALA A 318 -14.53 -6.31 -0.86
C ALA A 318 -13.98 -5.35 -1.93
N ILE A 319 -14.53 -5.43 -3.11
CA ILE A 319 -14.14 -4.59 -4.26
C ILE A 319 -15.39 -3.92 -4.84
N GLY A 320 -15.49 -2.62 -4.67
CA GLY A 320 -16.62 -1.81 -5.12
C GLY A 320 -17.08 -0.82 -4.06
N LEU A 321 -17.76 0.24 -4.48
CA LEU A 321 -18.36 1.22 -3.57
C LEU A 321 -19.37 0.51 -2.66
N GLY A 322 -19.20 0.62 -1.33
CA GLY A 322 -20.11 0.05 -0.34
C GLY A 322 -20.17 -1.48 -0.32
N ALA A 323 -19.24 -2.18 -0.97
CA ALA A 323 -19.18 -3.64 -0.92
C ALA A 323 -18.97 -4.12 0.52
N GLY A 324 -19.83 -5.00 1.03
CA GLY A 324 -19.79 -5.54 2.39
C GLY A 324 -19.92 -4.49 3.50
N SER A 325 -20.55 -3.34 3.23
CA SER A 325 -20.50 -2.17 4.13
C SER A 325 -21.14 -2.37 5.50
N THR A 326 -22.10 -3.30 5.69
CA THR A 326 -22.75 -3.56 6.99
C THR A 326 -22.17 -4.74 7.75
N ASN A 327 -21.30 -5.54 7.13
CA ASN A 327 -20.68 -6.68 7.78
C ASN A 327 -19.76 -6.18 8.91
N SER A 328 -20.06 -6.55 10.15
CA SER A 328 -19.30 -6.05 11.31
C SER A 328 -18.29 -7.04 11.86
N GLN A 329 -18.61 -8.33 11.87
CA GLN A 329 -17.81 -9.39 12.48
C GLN A 329 -17.59 -10.61 11.58
N GLY A 330 -18.21 -10.63 10.38
CA GLY A 330 -18.10 -11.74 9.45
C GLY A 330 -16.67 -11.92 8.93
N ASN A 331 -16.30 -13.18 8.72
CA ASN A 331 -14.98 -13.57 8.26
C ASN A 331 -15.05 -14.31 6.93
N GLY A 332 -13.99 -14.26 6.14
CA GLY A 332 -13.85 -15.08 4.94
C GLY A 332 -14.84 -14.74 3.82
N ASN A 333 -15.36 -13.51 3.78
CA ASN A 333 -16.32 -13.09 2.78
C ASN A 333 -15.66 -12.50 1.54
N ILE A 334 -16.28 -12.68 0.38
CA ILE A 334 -15.88 -12.06 -0.87
C ILE A 334 -17.07 -11.27 -1.43
N PHE A 335 -16.93 -9.95 -1.55
CA PHE A 335 -17.93 -9.03 -2.08
C PHE A 335 -17.38 -8.27 -3.28
N ILE A 336 -17.90 -8.49 -4.48
CA ILE A 336 -17.41 -7.87 -5.71
C ILE A 336 -18.56 -7.13 -6.42
N GLY A 337 -18.38 -5.83 -6.58
CA GLY A 337 -19.27 -4.93 -7.28
C GLY A 337 -19.91 -3.86 -6.39
N TYR A 338 -20.63 -2.92 -7.01
CA TYR A 338 -21.32 -1.84 -6.34
C TYR A 338 -22.33 -2.38 -5.31
N MET A 339 -22.18 -2.02 -4.04
CA MET A 339 -23.05 -2.45 -2.93
C MET A 339 -23.20 -3.98 -2.77
N ALA A 340 -22.34 -4.79 -3.41
CA ALA A 340 -22.38 -6.24 -3.29
C ALA A 340 -22.26 -6.67 -1.84
N GLY A 341 -23.15 -7.53 -1.35
CA GLY A 341 -23.18 -8.00 0.04
C GLY A 341 -23.31 -6.89 1.08
N SER A 342 -23.84 -5.71 0.71
CA SER A 342 -23.99 -4.58 1.65
C SER A 342 -25.00 -4.84 2.77
N GLN A 343 -25.77 -5.89 2.71
CA GLN A 343 -26.71 -6.32 3.76
C GLN A 343 -26.27 -7.63 4.44
N GLU A 344 -25.15 -8.23 4.01
CA GLU A 344 -24.65 -9.48 4.56
C GLU A 344 -23.92 -9.23 5.89
N THR A 345 -24.25 -10.02 6.91
CA THR A 345 -23.65 -9.93 8.24
C THR A 345 -22.93 -11.21 8.67
N GLY A 346 -23.06 -12.30 7.90
CA GLY A 346 -22.45 -13.59 8.17
C GLY A 346 -21.01 -13.72 7.72
N SER A 347 -20.52 -14.96 7.75
CA SER A 347 -19.18 -15.34 7.34
C SER A 347 -19.21 -16.30 6.16
N ASN A 348 -18.06 -16.45 5.47
CA ASN A 348 -17.87 -17.47 4.44
C ASN A 348 -18.84 -17.33 3.25
N LYS A 349 -19.14 -16.10 2.83
CA LYS A 349 -20.07 -15.81 1.74
C LYS A 349 -19.38 -15.17 0.54
N LEU A 350 -19.84 -15.51 -0.65
CA LEU A 350 -19.47 -14.87 -1.92
C LEU A 350 -20.67 -14.13 -2.49
N TYR A 351 -20.49 -12.85 -2.80
CA TYR A 351 -21.45 -12.00 -3.52
C TYR A 351 -20.76 -11.34 -4.70
N ILE A 352 -21.25 -11.61 -5.92
CA ILE A 352 -20.91 -10.82 -7.09
C ILE A 352 -22.19 -10.18 -7.60
N ALA A 353 -22.31 -8.86 -7.45
CA ALA A 353 -23.50 -8.09 -7.79
C ALA A 353 -23.15 -6.64 -8.09
N ASN A 354 -24.02 -5.96 -8.83
CA ASN A 354 -23.90 -4.53 -9.12
C ASN A 354 -24.94 -3.67 -8.39
N SER A 355 -25.49 -4.18 -7.31
CA SER A 355 -26.53 -3.53 -6.51
C SER A 355 -26.59 -4.11 -5.09
N SER A 356 -27.29 -3.40 -4.19
CA SER A 356 -27.65 -3.90 -2.86
C SER A 356 -28.81 -4.90 -2.99
N THR A 357 -28.51 -6.16 -3.16
CA THR A 357 -29.51 -7.23 -3.33
C THR A 357 -29.20 -8.41 -2.42
N SER A 358 -30.26 -9.09 -1.95
CA SER A 358 -30.14 -10.39 -1.27
C SER A 358 -30.00 -11.56 -2.26
N THR A 359 -30.24 -11.31 -3.55
CA THR A 359 -30.10 -12.29 -4.65
C THR A 359 -29.08 -11.79 -5.67
N PRO A 360 -27.77 -11.86 -5.35
CA PRO A 360 -26.72 -11.42 -6.26
C PRO A 360 -26.65 -12.33 -7.49
N LEU A 361 -26.06 -11.83 -8.57
CA LEU A 361 -25.89 -12.64 -9.78
C LEU A 361 -25.14 -13.94 -9.47
N ILE A 362 -24.10 -13.87 -8.64
CA ILE A 362 -23.40 -15.05 -8.11
C ILE A 362 -23.42 -14.94 -6.58
N TYR A 363 -24.00 -15.96 -5.95
CA TYR A 363 -23.94 -16.17 -4.52
C TYR A 363 -23.14 -17.43 -4.23
N GLY A 364 -22.27 -17.41 -3.24
CA GLY A 364 -21.55 -18.59 -2.77
C GLY A 364 -21.62 -18.72 -1.26
N ASP A 365 -21.65 -19.94 -0.81
CA ASP A 365 -21.49 -20.32 0.59
C ASP A 365 -20.29 -21.26 0.70
N PHE A 366 -19.17 -20.76 1.24
CA PHE A 366 -17.94 -21.53 1.37
C PHE A 366 -18.04 -22.61 2.46
N GLU A 367 -18.95 -22.46 3.42
CA GLU A 367 -19.19 -23.45 4.46
C GLU A 367 -19.98 -24.65 3.92
N GLU A 368 -20.99 -24.37 3.10
CA GLU A 368 -21.81 -25.38 2.43
C GLU A 368 -21.18 -25.90 1.12
N ASN A 369 -20.03 -25.37 0.70
CA ASN A 369 -19.40 -25.64 -0.60
C ASN A 369 -20.38 -25.47 -1.79
N SER A 370 -21.20 -24.43 -1.76
CA SER A 370 -22.24 -24.20 -2.75
C SER A 370 -22.07 -22.87 -3.48
N VAL A 371 -22.43 -22.86 -4.77
CA VAL A 371 -22.54 -21.67 -5.59
C VAL A 371 -23.93 -21.61 -6.22
N THR A 372 -24.61 -20.49 -6.06
CA THR A 372 -25.89 -20.19 -6.69
C THR A 372 -25.67 -19.11 -7.75
N LEU A 373 -26.13 -19.37 -8.94
CA LEU A 373 -26.15 -18.43 -10.06
C LEU A 373 -27.60 -17.97 -10.27
N ASN A 374 -27.89 -16.71 -9.95
CA ASN A 374 -29.22 -16.11 -10.06
C ASN A 374 -29.38 -15.42 -11.42
N GLY A 375 -29.36 -16.20 -12.47
CA GLY A 375 -29.47 -15.74 -13.85
C GLY A 375 -29.25 -16.88 -14.81
N ASP A 376 -29.44 -16.60 -16.09
CA ASP A 376 -29.17 -17.57 -17.15
C ASP A 376 -27.66 -17.83 -17.25
N VAL A 377 -27.33 -19.11 -17.42
CA VAL A 377 -25.93 -19.54 -17.49
C VAL A 377 -25.67 -20.13 -18.89
N HIS A 378 -24.81 -19.50 -19.67
CA HIS A 378 -24.41 -19.94 -20.99
C HIS A 378 -23.00 -20.53 -20.97
N ILE A 379 -22.89 -21.83 -21.24
CA ILE A 379 -21.62 -22.55 -21.25
C ILE A 379 -21.22 -22.83 -22.69
N THR A 380 -20.09 -22.28 -23.14
CA THR A 380 -19.55 -22.50 -24.50
C THR A 380 -18.52 -23.63 -24.57
N GLY A 381 -18.14 -24.18 -23.44
CA GLY A 381 -17.20 -25.28 -23.32
C GLY A 381 -17.84 -26.55 -22.73
N ASN A 382 -17.08 -27.46 -22.12
CA ASN A 382 -17.56 -28.69 -21.50
C ASN A 382 -18.00 -28.47 -20.04
N LEU A 383 -19.14 -28.99 -19.59
CA LEU A 383 -19.49 -29.13 -18.19
C LEU A 383 -19.11 -30.53 -17.70
N SER A 384 -18.31 -30.65 -16.67
CA SER A 384 -18.07 -31.91 -15.96
C SER A 384 -18.86 -31.85 -14.65
N THR A 385 -19.85 -32.68 -14.50
CA THR A 385 -20.67 -32.80 -13.29
C THR A 385 -21.25 -34.21 -13.23
N ASP A 386 -21.43 -34.73 -12.02
CA ASP A 386 -22.02 -36.06 -11.81
C ASP A 386 -23.53 -36.02 -12.09
N LYS A 387 -24.16 -34.87 -11.85
CA LYS A 387 -25.60 -34.76 -12.02
C LYS A 387 -26.09 -33.31 -12.07
N VAL A 388 -27.13 -33.06 -12.86
CA VAL A 388 -27.90 -31.82 -12.86
C VAL A 388 -29.27 -32.10 -12.21
N VAL A 389 -29.64 -31.27 -11.22
CA VAL A 389 -30.89 -31.41 -10.49
C VAL A 389 -31.74 -30.15 -10.59
N SER A 390 -33.08 -30.31 -10.55
CA SER A 390 -34.00 -29.18 -10.43
C SER A 390 -33.96 -28.58 -9.03
N SER A 391 -34.55 -27.38 -8.85
CA SER A 391 -34.71 -26.71 -7.55
C SER A 391 -35.45 -27.57 -6.49
N THR A 392 -36.19 -28.57 -6.93
CA THR A 392 -36.87 -29.54 -6.04
C THR A 392 -36.04 -30.80 -5.73
N GLY A 393 -34.76 -30.81 -6.11
CA GLY A 393 -33.85 -31.94 -5.91
C GLY A 393 -34.05 -33.12 -6.87
N LYS A 394 -35.00 -33.03 -7.84
CA LYS A 394 -35.16 -34.07 -8.85
C LYS A 394 -34.06 -33.98 -9.88
N SER A 395 -33.45 -35.12 -10.23
CA SER A 395 -32.45 -35.18 -11.30
C SER A 395 -33.08 -34.77 -12.62
N VAL A 396 -32.54 -33.68 -13.22
CA VAL A 396 -32.86 -33.27 -14.59
C VAL A 396 -31.89 -33.95 -15.54
N MET A 397 -30.62 -34.10 -15.13
CA MET A 397 -29.61 -34.82 -15.86
C MET A 397 -28.70 -35.57 -14.87
N HIS A 398 -28.36 -36.79 -15.16
CA HIS A 398 -27.47 -37.62 -14.36
C HIS A 398 -26.52 -38.38 -15.28
N PHE A 399 -25.25 -38.34 -14.96
CA PHE A 399 -24.18 -39.10 -15.64
C PHE A 399 -23.91 -40.38 -14.84
N GLU A 400 -24.03 -41.53 -15.46
CA GLU A 400 -23.71 -42.80 -14.84
C GLU A 400 -22.27 -43.20 -15.19
N GLU A 401 -21.36 -43.13 -14.24
CA GLU A 401 -19.91 -43.37 -14.45
C GLU A 401 -19.62 -44.81 -14.97
N THR A 402 -20.43 -45.78 -14.56
CA THR A 402 -20.19 -47.19 -14.92
C THR A 402 -20.59 -47.51 -16.35
N THR A 403 -21.53 -46.80 -16.91
CA THR A 403 -22.09 -47.08 -18.24
C THR A 403 -21.81 -45.96 -19.26
N GLY A 404 -21.33 -44.79 -18.80
CA GLY A 404 -21.21 -43.60 -19.62
C GLY A 404 -22.57 -43.02 -20.06
N ALA A 405 -23.68 -43.47 -19.46
CA ALA A 405 -25.01 -43.05 -19.85
C ALA A 405 -25.36 -41.68 -19.28
N VAL A 406 -26.10 -40.88 -20.03
CA VAL A 406 -26.68 -39.61 -19.64
C VAL A 406 -28.20 -39.76 -19.51
N HIS A 407 -28.71 -39.60 -18.32
CA HIS A 407 -30.13 -39.63 -18.03
C HIS A 407 -30.69 -38.20 -17.95
N ILE A 408 -31.75 -37.90 -18.72
CA ILE A 408 -32.43 -36.61 -18.68
C ILE A 408 -33.84 -36.81 -18.13
N GLY A 409 -34.10 -36.26 -16.91
CA GLY A 409 -35.37 -36.43 -16.20
C GLY A 409 -35.57 -37.80 -15.58
N GLN A 410 -36.64 -37.95 -14.80
CA GLN A 410 -36.93 -39.23 -14.09
C GLN A 410 -37.43 -40.35 -14.99
N ASN A 411 -38.00 -40.02 -16.14
CA ASN A 411 -38.57 -40.97 -17.12
C ASN A 411 -38.14 -40.64 -18.55
N SER A 412 -36.96 -40.09 -18.72
CA SER A 412 -36.61 -39.43 -19.95
C SER A 412 -35.39 -40.03 -20.64
N MET A 413 -34.94 -39.41 -21.66
CA MET A 413 -33.89 -39.86 -22.58
C MET A 413 -32.62 -40.36 -21.89
N VAL A 414 -32.15 -41.51 -22.30
CA VAL A 414 -30.82 -42.02 -21.92
C VAL A 414 -29.90 -41.93 -23.12
N PHE A 415 -28.82 -41.20 -22.99
CA PHE A 415 -27.77 -41.14 -23.99
C PHE A 415 -26.67 -42.11 -23.56
N TYR A 416 -26.26 -42.94 -24.50
CA TYR A 416 -25.13 -43.84 -24.29
C TYR A 416 -23.92 -43.36 -25.04
N ASP A 417 -22.75 -43.43 -24.44
CA ASP A 417 -21.47 -43.32 -25.12
C ASP A 417 -21.35 -44.48 -26.10
N SER A 418 -20.62 -44.24 -27.21
CA SER A 418 -20.29 -45.24 -28.23
C SER A 418 -19.55 -46.46 -27.65
N ALA A 419 -19.03 -46.40 -26.47
CA ALA A 419 -18.34 -47.45 -25.70
C ALA A 419 -19.21 -48.10 -24.59
N GLY A 420 -20.45 -47.69 -24.43
CA GLY A 420 -21.36 -48.21 -23.39
C GLY A 420 -21.76 -49.66 -23.53
N PRO A 421 -22.46 -50.24 -22.54
CA PRO A 421 -22.75 -51.69 -22.48
C PRO A 421 -23.55 -52.22 -23.64
N ILE A 422 -24.13 -51.37 -24.49
CA ILE A 422 -24.79 -51.76 -25.73
C ILE A 422 -23.74 -51.84 -26.88
N GLY A 423 -22.55 -52.28 -26.56
CA GLY A 423 -21.40 -52.43 -27.45
C GLY A 423 -21.69 -52.28 -28.94
N ASN A 424 -20.94 -51.48 -29.64
CA ASN A 424 -20.95 -51.20 -31.07
C ASN A 424 -21.60 -49.88 -31.51
N GLY A 425 -21.85 -48.91 -30.60
CA GLY A 425 -22.27 -47.58 -31.01
C GLY A 425 -23.57 -47.52 -31.81
N LYS A 426 -24.51 -48.39 -31.47
CA LYS A 426 -25.75 -48.54 -32.26
C LYS A 426 -26.88 -47.66 -31.79
N ASP A 427 -26.94 -47.37 -30.50
CA ASP A 427 -28.03 -46.61 -29.93
C ASP A 427 -27.57 -45.22 -29.51
N ILE A 428 -28.22 -44.21 -30.02
CA ILE A 428 -28.00 -42.84 -29.64
C ILE A 428 -28.84 -42.47 -28.41
N MET A 429 -29.99 -43.08 -28.30
CA MET A 429 -30.93 -42.92 -27.19
C MET A 429 -31.67 -44.21 -26.93
N ALA A 430 -31.82 -44.58 -25.69
CA ALA A 430 -32.68 -45.69 -25.24
C ALA A 430 -33.54 -45.27 -24.08
N SER A 431 -34.71 -45.86 -23.97
CA SER A 431 -35.64 -45.56 -22.91
C SER A 431 -36.37 -46.81 -22.39
N SER A 432 -36.60 -46.87 -21.10
CA SER A 432 -37.57 -47.80 -20.52
C SER A 432 -38.92 -47.13 -20.38
N ALA A 433 -40.03 -47.86 -20.38
CA ALA A 433 -41.42 -47.40 -20.25
C ALA A 433 -41.68 -45.88 -20.40
N GLY A 434 -41.91 -45.43 -21.57
CA GLY A 434 -42.19 -44.02 -21.90
C GLY A 434 -41.05 -43.25 -22.54
N ASN A 435 -39.96 -43.88 -22.87
CA ASN A 435 -38.71 -43.29 -23.36
C ASN A 435 -38.55 -43.40 -24.89
N ILE A 436 -37.61 -42.63 -25.41
CA ILE A 436 -37.29 -42.59 -26.83
C ILE A 436 -35.98 -43.36 -27.07
N GLN A 437 -35.98 -44.33 -27.94
CA GLN A 437 -34.80 -45.05 -28.41
C GLN A 437 -34.53 -44.65 -29.86
N ILE A 438 -33.33 -44.14 -30.16
CA ILE A 438 -32.91 -43.81 -31.51
C ILE A 438 -31.74 -44.67 -31.90
N GLY A 439 -31.95 -45.61 -32.83
CA GLY A 439 -30.92 -46.51 -33.33
C GLY A 439 -30.10 -45.91 -34.45
N ARG A 440 -28.86 -46.38 -34.61
CA ARG A 440 -27.87 -45.89 -35.60
C ARG A 440 -27.83 -46.68 -36.89
N GLN A 441 -28.39 -47.87 -36.92
CA GLN A 441 -28.30 -48.72 -38.12
C GLN A 441 -29.57 -48.63 -38.97
N SER A 442 -29.44 -48.88 -40.25
CA SER A 442 -30.57 -48.90 -41.21
C SER A 442 -31.59 -49.99 -40.89
N THR A 443 -31.27 -50.90 -39.97
CA THR A 443 -32.14 -51.94 -39.42
C THR A 443 -32.75 -51.57 -38.09
N ASP A 444 -32.31 -50.44 -37.48
CA ASP A 444 -32.80 -50.04 -36.18
C ASP A 444 -34.15 -49.32 -36.32
N VAL A 445 -35.11 -49.83 -35.62
CA VAL A 445 -36.45 -49.20 -35.55
C VAL A 445 -36.39 -48.11 -34.51
N THR A 446 -36.50 -46.85 -34.90
CA THR A 446 -36.73 -45.75 -33.98
C THR A 446 -38.16 -45.90 -33.44
N SER A 447 -38.30 -46.42 -32.22
CA SER A 447 -39.62 -46.54 -31.57
C SER A 447 -39.78 -45.42 -30.53
N PHE A 448 -40.86 -44.68 -30.67
CA PHE A 448 -41.34 -43.76 -29.66
C PHE A 448 -42.38 -44.47 -28.82
N VAL A 449 -42.15 -44.70 -27.53
CA VAL A 449 -43.07 -45.36 -26.64
C VAL A 449 -43.80 -44.30 -25.83
N GLY A 450 -45.08 -44.17 -26.03
CA GLY A 450 -45.96 -43.12 -25.54
C GLY A 450 -46.77 -42.55 -26.72
N GLU A 451 -47.80 -41.76 -26.46
CA GLU A 451 -48.59 -41.15 -27.51
C GLU A 451 -47.74 -40.14 -28.29
N VAL A 452 -47.03 -40.65 -29.27
CA VAL A 452 -46.56 -39.83 -30.36
C VAL A 452 -47.68 -39.72 -31.34
N ASN A 453 -48.38 -38.62 -31.33
CA ASN A 453 -49.44 -38.38 -32.31
C ASN A 453 -48.80 -38.06 -33.64
N VAL A 454 -48.41 -39.12 -34.36
CA VAL A 454 -47.90 -39.04 -35.73
C VAL A 454 -49.11 -39.21 -36.63
N PRO A 455 -49.61 -38.18 -37.28
CA PRO A 455 -50.62 -38.39 -38.32
C PRO A 455 -50.03 -39.32 -39.36
N GLU A 456 -50.77 -40.37 -39.67
CA GLU A 456 -50.49 -41.55 -40.47
C GLU A 456 -49.29 -41.51 -41.42
N PRO A 457 -48.28 -42.33 -41.21
CA PRO A 457 -47.20 -42.52 -42.20
C PRO A 457 -47.77 -43.26 -43.41
N THR A 458 -47.63 -42.65 -44.58
CA THR A 458 -48.12 -43.23 -45.81
C THR A 458 -47.27 -44.39 -46.35
N LYS A 459 -46.20 -44.76 -45.68
CA LYS A 459 -45.38 -45.96 -45.92
C LYS A 459 -44.71 -46.42 -44.64
N SER A 460 -44.56 -47.71 -44.46
CA SER A 460 -43.91 -48.36 -43.30
C SER A 460 -42.42 -47.98 -43.12
N THR A 461 -41.83 -47.26 -44.03
CA THR A 461 -40.45 -46.77 -43.96
C THR A 461 -40.30 -45.27 -43.70
N HIS A 462 -41.42 -44.53 -43.57
CA HIS A 462 -41.43 -43.10 -43.28
C HIS A 462 -42.39 -42.79 -42.15
N ALA A 463 -41.90 -42.88 -41.01
CA ALA A 463 -42.70 -42.79 -39.79
C ALA A 463 -42.73 -41.40 -39.18
N VAL A 464 -42.71 -40.33 -39.94
CA VAL A 464 -42.70 -38.99 -39.33
C VAL A 464 -43.56 -38.01 -40.07
N THR A 465 -44.58 -37.47 -39.44
CA THR A 465 -45.33 -36.33 -39.97
C THR A 465 -44.41 -35.11 -40.11
N LYS A 466 -44.82 -34.14 -40.95
CA LYS A 466 -44.08 -32.91 -41.10
C LYS A 466 -43.77 -32.25 -39.75
N GLN A 467 -44.72 -32.22 -38.82
CA GLN A 467 -44.55 -31.66 -37.49
C GLN A 467 -43.53 -32.48 -36.68
N TYR A 468 -43.56 -33.80 -36.83
CA TYR A 468 -42.64 -34.72 -36.17
C TYR A 468 -41.24 -34.68 -36.77
N SER A 469 -41.18 -34.62 -38.10
CA SER A 469 -39.94 -34.38 -38.87
C SER A 469 -39.28 -33.04 -38.47
N ASP A 470 -40.10 -32.01 -38.35
CA ASP A 470 -39.63 -30.67 -38.03
C ASP A 470 -39.09 -30.62 -36.59
N THR A 471 -39.77 -31.27 -35.59
CA THR A 471 -39.30 -31.38 -34.21
C THR A 471 -38.06 -32.28 -34.09
N GLY A 472 -38.08 -33.44 -34.79
CA GLY A 472 -36.93 -34.35 -34.83
C GLY A 472 -35.73 -33.75 -35.57
N THR A 473 -35.98 -32.95 -36.62
CA THR A 473 -34.93 -32.22 -37.37
C THR A 473 -34.36 -31.09 -36.49
N ALA A 474 -35.16 -30.34 -35.77
CA ALA A 474 -34.71 -29.31 -34.86
C ALA A 474 -33.86 -29.91 -33.73
N MET A 475 -34.29 -31.07 -33.17
CA MET A 475 -33.54 -31.80 -32.15
C MET A 475 -32.24 -32.39 -32.70
N SER A 476 -32.25 -32.94 -33.91
CA SER A 476 -31.05 -33.45 -34.61
C SER A 476 -30.06 -32.33 -34.98
N MET A 477 -30.55 -31.17 -35.38
CA MET A 477 -29.72 -29.99 -35.66
C MET A 477 -29.15 -29.39 -34.38
N ALA A 478 -29.91 -29.35 -33.31
CA ALA A 478 -29.45 -28.93 -32.00
C ALA A 478 -28.35 -29.87 -31.45
N MET A 479 -28.56 -31.18 -31.60
CA MET A 479 -27.55 -32.18 -31.25
C MET A 479 -26.30 -32.09 -32.14
N ALA A 480 -26.45 -31.94 -33.45
CA ALA A 480 -25.32 -31.78 -34.38
C ALA A 480 -24.53 -30.49 -34.10
N SER A 481 -25.21 -29.41 -33.74
CA SER A 481 -24.59 -28.15 -33.34
C SER A 481 -23.83 -28.26 -32.05
N ALA A 482 -24.37 -29.01 -31.08
CA ALA A 482 -23.76 -29.22 -29.79
C ALA A 482 -22.55 -30.18 -29.81
N LEU A 483 -22.50 -31.09 -30.81
CA LEU A 483 -21.43 -32.08 -30.96
C LEU A 483 -20.30 -31.63 -31.93
N ASN A 484 -20.42 -30.49 -32.60
CA ASN A 484 -19.51 -30.08 -33.66
C ASN A 484 -18.36 -29.19 -33.21
N SER A 485 -18.01 -29.15 -31.91
CA SER A 485 -16.80 -28.48 -31.45
C SER A 485 -15.59 -29.41 -31.59
N GLN A 486 -14.71 -29.11 -32.53
CA GLN A 486 -13.46 -29.83 -32.79
C GLN A 486 -12.41 -29.53 -31.71
N HIS A 487 -12.41 -30.26 -30.59
CA HIS A 487 -11.22 -30.39 -29.72
C HIS A 487 -11.21 -31.75 -29.01
N GLU A 488 -10.03 -32.31 -28.81
CA GLU A 488 -9.80 -33.60 -28.19
C GLU A 488 -10.23 -33.58 -26.70
N GLY A 489 -11.33 -34.22 -26.39
CA GLY A 489 -11.89 -34.40 -25.06
C GLY A 489 -13.37 -34.77 -25.11
N HIS A 490 -13.90 -35.34 -24.03
CA HIS A 490 -15.32 -35.71 -23.98
C HIS A 490 -16.19 -34.46 -24.02
N HIS A 491 -16.90 -34.28 -25.15
CA HIS A 491 -17.78 -33.14 -25.37
C HIS A 491 -19.22 -33.56 -25.16
N PHE A 492 -19.94 -32.78 -24.36
CA PHE A 492 -21.39 -32.90 -24.21
C PHE A 492 -22.05 -31.55 -24.49
N GLY A 493 -23.04 -31.52 -25.36
CA GLY A 493 -23.71 -30.29 -25.73
C GLY A 493 -25.22 -30.41 -25.70
N ILE A 494 -25.91 -29.41 -25.17
CA ILE A 494 -27.38 -29.27 -25.21
C ILE A 494 -27.73 -27.91 -25.81
N ALA A 495 -28.59 -27.86 -26.79
CA ALA A 495 -29.05 -26.62 -27.43
C ALA A 495 -30.57 -26.47 -27.41
N PHE A 496 -31.05 -25.25 -27.43
CA PHE A 496 -32.49 -24.93 -27.54
C PHE A 496 -32.83 -24.46 -28.95
N GLY A 497 -33.94 -24.91 -29.50
CA GLY A 497 -34.48 -24.44 -30.76
C GLY A 497 -35.98 -24.32 -30.69
N GLU A 498 -36.53 -23.24 -31.25
CA GLU A 498 -37.98 -23.09 -31.46
C GLU A 498 -38.29 -23.40 -32.91
N PHE A 499 -39.20 -24.32 -33.19
CA PHE A 499 -39.65 -24.65 -34.50
C PHE A 499 -41.16 -24.93 -34.53
N GLY A 500 -41.90 -24.21 -35.31
CA GLY A 500 -43.33 -24.42 -35.49
C GLY A 500 -44.22 -24.20 -34.23
N GLY A 501 -43.76 -23.33 -33.31
CA GLY A 501 -44.48 -23.02 -32.08
C GLY A 501 -44.31 -24.07 -30.95
N GLN A 502 -43.32 -24.97 -31.08
CA GLN A 502 -42.90 -25.92 -30.06
C GLN A 502 -41.47 -25.61 -29.66
N THR A 503 -41.20 -25.54 -28.37
CA THR A 503 -39.86 -25.27 -27.81
C THR A 503 -39.14 -26.58 -27.52
N ALA A 504 -38.00 -26.81 -28.15
CA ALA A 504 -37.12 -27.94 -27.82
C ALA A 504 -35.88 -27.44 -27.09
N MET A 505 -35.51 -28.08 -26.00
CA MET A 505 -34.36 -27.75 -25.20
C MET A 505 -33.16 -28.64 -25.53
N ALA A 506 -32.03 -28.04 -25.76
CA ALA A 506 -30.76 -28.76 -25.89
C ALA A 506 -29.66 -28.00 -25.09
N ILE A 507 -28.89 -28.69 -24.29
CA ILE A 507 -27.85 -28.11 -23.45
C ILE A 507 -26.48 -28.60 -23.93
N GLY A 508 -25.56 -27.69 -24.23
CA GLY A 508 -24.19 -27.99 -24.60
C GLY A 508 -23.20 -27.53 -23.51
N LEU A 509 -22.35 -28.41 -23.07
CA LEU A 509 -21.45 -28.16 -21.93
C LEU A 509 -20.02 -28.54 -22.31
N SER A 510 -19.09 -27.59 -22.27
CA SER A 510 -17.67 -27.84 -22.56
C SER A 510 -16.79 -27.07 -21.57
N PHE A 511 -15.91 -27.75 -20.84
CA PHE A 511 -14.87 -27.15 -19.99
C PHE A 511 -13.53 -27.25 -20.67
N ASP A 512 -12.83 -26.13 -20.81
CA ASP A 512 -11.44 -26.08 -21.23
C ASP A 512 -10.60 -25.54 -20.06
N PHE A 513 -9.92 -26.42 -19.34
CA PHE A 513 -9.08 -26.06 -18.19
C PHE A 513 -7.76 -25.40 -18.57
N GLU A 514 -7.33 -25.47 -19.81
CA GLU A 514 -6.08 -24.83 -20.26
C GLU A 514 -6.26 -23.37 -20.72
N ARG A 515 -7.48 -22.90 -20.97
CA ARG A 515 -7.75 -21.55 -21.48
C ARG A 515 -8.77 -20.72 -20.71
N GLY A 516 -9.40 -21.27 -19.68
CA GLY A 516 -10.17 -20.51 -18.70
C GLY A 516 -11.46 -19.84 -19.18
N ASN A 517 -12.19 -20.40 -20.14
CA ASN A 517 -13.50 -19.88 -20.56
C ASN A 517 -14.65 -20.73 -20.00
N PHE A 518 -15.63 -20.09 -19.37
CA PHE A 518 -16.81 -20.73 -18.81
C PHE A 518 -18.07 -19.94 -19.17
N ASN A 519 -19.05 -20.58 -19.87
CA ASN A 519 -20.35 -19.97 -20.18
C ASN A 519 -21.48 -21.01 -19.99
N PHE A 520 -22.60 -20.66 -19.34
CA PHE A 520 -23.66 -21.62 -18.93
C PHE A 520 -25.10 -21.09 -19.15
N ALA A 521 -26.05 -21.90 -19.68
CA ALA A 521 -27.48 -21.59 -19.79
C ALA A 521 -28.38 -22.78 -19.41
N VAL A 522 -29.34 -22.61 -18.48
CA VAL A 522 -30.37 -23.59 -18.14
C VAL A 522 -31.76 -22.93 -18.27
N SER A 523 -32.69 -23.55 -18.97
CA SER A 523 -34.10 -23.13 -18.95
C SER A 523 -35.03 -24.31 -18.67
N ASP A 524 -36.08 -24.07 -17.87
CA ASP A 524 -37.13 -25.03 -17.57
C ASP A 524 -38.38 -24.65 -18.36
N SER A 525 -38.96 -25.59 -19.11
CA SER A 525 -40.10 -25.36 -19.99
C SER A 525 -41.41 -25.01 -19.26
N ASP A 526 -41.45 -25.22 -17.94
CA ASP A 526 -42.67 -24.97 -17.15
C ASP A 526 -42.76 -23.56 -16.56
N LEU A 527 -41.75 -22.70 -16.81
CA LEU A 527 -41.66 -21.36 -16.21
C LEU A 527 -41.73 -20.19 -17.22
N MET A 528 -41.96 -20.46 -18.51
CA MET A 528 -41.94 -19.41 -19.53
C MET A 528 -43.34 -18.98 -19.97
N GLU A 529 -43.89 -17.92 -19.36
CA GLU A 529 -44.98 -17.10 -19.93
C GLU A 529 -44.50 -16.00 -20.88
N GLU A 530 -43.16 -15.76 -21.03
CA GLU A 530 -42.58 -14.79 -21.97
C GLU A 530 -41.21 -15.24 -22.52
N PRO A 531 -40.81 -14.87 -23.73
CA PRO A 531 -39.52 -15.28 -24.30
C PRO A 531 -38.35 -14.63 -23.56
N ALA A 532 -37.52 -15.44 -22.93
CA ALA A 532 -36.31 -14.99 -22.26
C ALA A 532 -35.15 -14.81 -23.26
N TYR A 533 -34.62 -13.60 -23.37
CA TYR A 533 -33.38 -13.33 -24.08
C TYR A 533 -32.20 -13.74 -23.18
N SER A 534 -31.40 -14.73 -23.62
CA SER A 534 -30.18 -15.13 -22.91
C SER A 534 -29.09 -14.09 -23.13
N SER A 535 -28.58 -13.49 -22.06
CA SER A 535 -27.30 -12.76 -22.08
C SER A 535 -26.20 -13.69 -21.59
N GLY A 536 -25.30 -14.08 -22.45
CA GLY A 536 -24.14 -14.88 -22.09
C GLY A 536 -23.08 -14.04 -21.37
N ILE A 537 -22.46 -14.56 -20.31
CA ILE A 537 -21.28 -14.00 -19.66
C ILE A 537 -20.10 -14.92 -19.93
N SER A 538 -19.03 -14.35 -20.52
CA SER A 538 -17.78 -15.05 -20.81
C SER A 538 -16.69 -14.55 -19.87
N TRP A 539 -15.99 -15.46 -19.19
CA TRP A 539 -14.84 -15.17 -18.33
C TRP A 539 -13.59 -15.77 -18.94
N ASN A 540 -12.55 -14.94 -19.07
CA ASN A 540 -11.19 -15.39 -19.38
C ASN A 540 -10.37 -15.28 -18.08
N PHE A 541 -9.81 -16.38 -17.62
CA PHE A 541 -8.81 -16.41 -16.54
C PHE A 541 -7.39 -16.38 -17.12
#